data_73d48b9ae971e70c57c84f470bbb6a9e
#
_entry.id   73d48b9ae971e70c57c84f470bbb6a9e
#
_cell.length_a   1.000
_cell.length_b   1.000
_cell.length_c   1.000
_cell.angle_alpha   90.00
_cell.angle_beta   90.00
_cell.angle_gamma   90.00
#
_symmetry.space_group_name_H-M   'P 1'
#
loop_
_entity.id
_entity.type
_entity.pdbx_description
1 polymer ?
#
loop_
_entity_poly.entity_id
_entity_poly.type
_entity_poly.pdbx_seq_one_letter_code
_entity_poly.pdbx_strand_id
1 'polypeptide(L)'
;MCIRDRLIATGLPAGTETAARARLAEIEARLETPVEPPKEPEGSEEVGGGSPPRFRSNVRRGDYLEAVRHAKEYIAAGDVYQVNLSHRLEAKVEHPSDGCGGRAWPLYERLRAVSPVPHGAYLDLGDVVVLSASPERFLRLDGERVETRPIKGTRPRGKTPDEDEAMRTGLLCSEKDRAENLMIVDLLRNDLGKVCRVGSVRVPELFGLEGYSSVWHLVSTVTGELRPELGAVDLLKACFPGGSVTGCPKIRAMEIIEELEPLRRGVYCGAIGYLSFTGTMDTSIVIRTLVLSGDRMHLQVGGAVVADSDPESEYAETLAKGRAVLNALGAELEEW
;
A
#
# COMPACT_ATOMS: atom_id res chain seq x y z
N MET A 1 -2.06 14.25 18.33
CA MET A 1 -1.51 14.60 16.99
C MET A 1 -2.24 15.85 16.52
N CYS A 2 -1.53 16.97 16.36
CA CYS A 2 -2.17 18.17 15.80
C CYS A 2 -2.29 18.00 14.28
N ILE A 3 -3.47 17.69 13.82
CA ILE A 3 -3.81 17.68 12.39
C ILE A 3 -4.01 19.13 11.99
N ARG A 4 -3.24 19.62 11.03
CA ARG A 4 -3.47 20.91 10.39
C ARG A 4 -4.02 20.64 9.00
N ASP A 5 -5.32 20.81 8.86
CA ASP A 5 -5.97 20.74 7.55
C ASP A 5 -5.74 22.04 6.79
N ARG A 6 -5.60 21.92 5.47
CA ARG A 6 -5.45 23.07 4.57
C ARG A 6 -6.45 22.91 3.44
N LEU A 7 -7.24 23.95 3.22
CA LEU A 7 -8.09 24.06 2.04
C LEU A 7 -7.32 24.76 0.93
N ILE A 8 -7.30 24.16 -0.25
CA ILE A 8 -6.58 24.69 -1.41
C ILE A 8 -7.54 24.70 -2.59
N ALA A 9 -7.66 25.86 -3.25
CA ALA A 9 -8.37 25.98 -4.51
C ALA A 9 -7.50 26.69 -5.54
N THR A 10 -7.44 26.14 -6.75
CA THR A 10 -6.60 26.66 -7.85
C THR A 10 -7.30 27.67 -8.74
N GLY A 11 -8.62 27.83 -8.58
CA GLY A 11 -9.45 28.64 -9.45
C GLY A 11 -9.68 28.08 -10.86
N LEU A 12 -9.14 26.89 -11.16
CA LEU A 12 -9.35 26.21 -12.43
C LEU A 12 -10.82 25.71 -12.56
N PRO A 13 -11.38 25.66 -13.78
CA PRO A 13 -10.78 26.01 -15.08
C PRO A 13 -10.73 27.51 -15.38
N ALA A 14 -11.39 28.37 -14.60
CA ALA A 14 -11.46 29.81 -14.86
C ALA A 14 -10.10 30.52 -14.68
N GLY A 15 -9.17 29.94 -13.87
CA GLY A 15 -7.82 30.41 -13.70
C GLY A 15 -7.69 31.76 -12.97
N THR A 16 -8.73 32.21 -12.22
CA THR A 16 -8.74 33.50 -11.56
C THR A 16 -8.71 33.37 -10.03
N GLU A 17 -8.12 34.35 -9.35
CA GLU A 17 -8.12 34.42 -7.89
C GLU A 17 -9.55 34.51 -7.32
N THR A 18 -10.45 35.21 -8.01
CA THR A 18 -11.86 35.34 -7.63
C THR A 18 -12.53 33.95 -7.63
N ALA A 19 -12.31 33.14 -8.67
CA ALA A 19 -12.84 31.78 -8.74
C ALA A 19 -12.25 30.88 -7.66
N ALA A 20 -10.96 31.01 -7.35
CA ALA A 20 -10.32 30.29 -6.26
C ALA A 20 -10.93 30.63 -4.90
N ARG A 21 -11.12 31.93 -4.63
CA ARG A 21 -11.73 32.41 -3.36
C ARG A 21 -13.20 31.97 -3.23
N ALA A 22 -13.97 32.04 -4.32
CA ALA A 22 -15.36 31.57 -4.31
C ALA A 22 -15.43 30.07 -4.00
N ARG A 23 -14.54 29.26 -4.58
CA ARG A 23 -14.47 27.81 -4.33
C ARG A 23 -14.05 27.49 -2.91
N LEU A 24 -13.08 28.23 -2.34
CA LEU A 24 -12.70 28.09 -0.93
C LEU A 24 -13.88 28.38 0.00
N ALA A 25 -14.58 29.50 -0.20
CA ALA A 25 -15.73 29.87 0.61
C ALA A 25 -16.86 28.82 0.52
N GLU A 26 -17.10 28.24 -0.66
CA GLU A 26 -18.05 27.13 -0.83
C GLU A 26 -17.67 25.90 -0.01
N ILE A 27 -16.38 25.52 -0.03
CA ILE A 27 -15.87 24.36 0.72
C ILE A 27 -15.93 24.64 2.22
N GLU A 28 -15.53 25.82 2.67
CA GLU A 28 -15.60 26.24 4.07
C GLU A 28 -17.04 26.16 4.59
N ALA A 29 -18.00 26.75 3.87
CA ALA A 29 -19.41 26.70 4.24
C ALA A 29 -19.95 25.25 4.34
N ARG A 30 -19.51 24.36 3.45
CA ARG A 30 -19.87 22.92 3.51
C ARG A 30 -19.27 22.22 4.72
N LEU A 31 -18.03 22.57 5.13
CA LEU A 31 -17.38 21.98 6.30
C LEU A 31 -17.95 22.52 7.61
N GLU A 32 -18.43 23.76 7.63
CA GLU A 32 -19.12 24.36 8.78
C GLU A 32 -20.56 23.88 8.95
N THR A 33 -21.16 23.33 7.89
CA THR A 33 -22.50 22.76 7.98
C THR A 33 -22.45 21.53 8.88
N PRO A 34 -23.21 21.52 10.02
CA PRO A 34 -23.23 20.34 10.86
C PRO A 34 -23.75 19.15 10.07
N VAL A 35 -22.88 18.16 9.88
CA VAL A 35 -23.32 16.85 9.40
C VAL A 35 -23.93 16.17 10.60
N GLU A 36 -25.23 15.81 10.54
CA GLU A 36 -25.77 14.88 11.51
C GLU A 36 -24.84 13.66 11.51
N PRO A 37 -24.30 13.27 12.69
CA PRO A 37 -23.51 12.05 12.73
C PRO A 37 -24.37 10.95 12.07
N PRO A 38 -23.78 10.12 11.18
CA PRO A 38 -24.52 9.01 10.65
C PRO A 38 -25.16 8.32 11.82
N LYS A 39 -26.51 8.19 11.82
CA LYS A 39 -27.20 7.45 12.85
C LYS A 39 -26.46 6.13 12.94
N GLU A 40 -25.89 5.84 14.11
CA GLU A 40 -25.37 4.50 14.34
C GLU A 40 -26.49 3.57 13.88
N PRO A 41 -26.25 2.67 12.96
CA PRO A 41 -27.30 1.75 12.54
C PRO A 41 -27.82 1.11 13.82
N GLU A 42 -29.07 1.42 14.18
CA GLU A 42 -29.76 0.83 15.34
C GLU A 42 -29.84 -0.67 15.10
N GLY A 43 -29.03 -1.41 15.81
CA GLY A 43 -28.72 -2.79 15.56
C GLY A 43 -27.60 -2.89 14.51
N SER A 44 -26.68 -3.79 14.73
CA SER A 44 -25.74 -4.28 13.73
C SER A 44 -26.53 -4.93 12.58
N GLU A 45 -27.24 -4.11 11.81
CA GLU A 45 -27.71 -4.57 10.50
C GLU A 45 -26.43 -4.86 9.73
N GLU A 46 -26.14 -6.15 9.64
CA GLU A 46 -25.23 -6.73 8.67
C GLU A 46 -25.43 -5.96 7.37
N VAL A 47 -24.40 -5.29 6.89
CA VAL A 47 -24.44 -4.55 5.64
C VAL A 47 -24.84 -5.50 4.53
N GLY A 48 -26.15 -5.44 4.17
CA GLY A 48 -26.83 -6.38 3.29
C GLY A 48 -27.15 -7.68 4.03
N GLY A 49 -28.43 -8.03 4.16
CA GLY A 49 -28.90 -9.31 4.73
C GLY A 49 -28.44 -10.55 3.94
N GLY A 50 -27.20 -10.56 3.49
CA GLY A 50 -26.50 -11.64 2.79
C GLY A 50 -25.44 -12.28 3.70
N SER A 51 -25.07 -13.49 3.37
CA SER A 51 -23.96 -14.20 4.02
C SER A 51 -22.66 -13.40 3.92
N PRO A 52 -21.75 -13.50 4.90
CA PRO A 52 -20.45 -12.83 4.82
C PRO A 52 -19.75 -13.19 3.49
N PRO A 53 -19.08 -12.21 2.85
CA PRO A 53 -18.42 -12.47 1.58
C PRO A 53 -17.33 -13.53 1.76
N ARG A 54 -17.35 -14.53 0.88
CA ARG A 54 -16.39 -15.63 0.89
C ARG A 54 -15.33 -15.40 -0.16
N PHE A 55 -14.11 -15.16 0.31
CA PHE A 55 -12.96 -14.98 -0.56
C PHE A 55 -12.28 -16.29 -0.86
N ARG A 56 -11.90 -16.48 -2.10
CA ARG A 56 -11.16 -17.63 -2.60
C ARG A 56 -9.91 -17.16 -3.32
N SER A 57 -8.79 -17.86 -3.12
CA SER A 57 -7.57 -17.59 -3.88
C SER A 57 -7.74 -18.00 -5.36
N ASN A 58 -7.17 -17.22 -6.27
CA ASN A 58 -7.07 -17.61 -7.68
C ASN A 58 -6.01 -18.70 -7.94
N VAL A 59 -5.18 -19.00 -6.95
CA VAL A 59 -4.12 -20.00 -6.98
C VAL A 59 -4.35 -20.99 -5.86
N ARG A 60 -4.21 -22.29 -6.14
CA ARG A 60 -4.24 -23.31 -5.10
C ARG A 60 -3.00 -23.19 -4.21
N ARG A 61 -3.15 -23.51 -2.93
CA ARG A 61 -2.02 -23.49 -1.99
C ARG A 61 -0.79 -24.23 -2.55
N GLY A 62 -0.97 -25.44 -3.08
CA GLY A 62 0.12 -26.25 -3.67
C GLY A 62 0.84 -25.54 -4.80
N ASP A 63 0.11 -24.88 -5.71
CA ASP A 63 0.68 -24.15 -6.85
C ASP A 63 1.46 -22.91 -6.38
N TYR A 64 0.97 -22.21 -5.34
CA TYR A 64 1.73 -21.10 -4.74
C TYR A 64 3.03 -21.56 -4.10
N LEU A 65 3.01 -22.68 -3.36
CA LEU A 65 4.20 -23.26 -2.76
C LEU A 65 5.24 -23.66 -3.82
N GLU A 66 4.77 -24.17 -4.97
CA GLU A 66 5.64 -24.49 -6.11
C GLU A 66 6.25 -23.25 -6.73
N ALA A 67 5.45 -22.17 -6.91
CA ALA A 67 5.97 -20.88 -7.38
C ALA A 67 7.05 -20.32 -6.45
N VAL A 68 6.89 -20.47 -5.12
CA VAL A 68 7.93 -20.09 -4.15
C VAL A 68 9.20 -20.92 -4.33
N ARG A 69 9.09 -22.26 -4.60
CA ARG A 69 10.27 -23.10 -4.85
C ARG A 69 11.00 -22.68 -6.13
N HIS A 70 10.26 -22.44 -7.23
CA HIS A 70 10.85 -21.93 -8.47
C HIS A 70 11.54 -20.57 -8.27
N ALA A 71 10.93 -19.66 -7.50
CA ALA A 71 11.56 -18.39 -7.15
C ALA A 71 12.90 -18.60 -6.40
N LYS A 72 12.95 -19.58 -5.49
CA LYS A 72 14.20 -19.96 -4.78
C LYS A 72 15.24 -20.58 -5.72
N GLU A 73 14.83 -21.29 -6.77
CA GLU A 73 15.77 -21.79 -7.80
C GLU A 73 16.41 -20.62 -8.56
N TYR A 74 15.65 -19.60 -8.95
CA TYR A 74 16.20 -18.37 -9.56
C TYR A 74 17.16 -17.65 -8.60
N ILE A 75 16.85 -17.60 -7.32
CA ILE A 75 17.75 -17.02 -6.31
C ILE A 75 19.03 -17.83 -6.19
N ALA A 76 18.95 -19.15 -6.15
CA ALA A 76 20.10 -20.05 -6.09
C ALA A 76 20.97 -20.00 -7.35
N ALA A 77 20.37 -19.77 -8.52
CA ALA A 77 21.04 -19.56 -9.78
C ALA A 77 21.75 -18.18 -9.87
N GLY A 78 21.44 -17.26 -8.95
CA GLY A 78 22.02 -15.91 -8.94
C GLY A 78 21.31 -14.90 -9.85
N ASP A 79 20.11 -15.22 -10.34
CA ASP A 79 19.30 -14.32 -11.17
C ASP A 79 18.79 -13.13 -10.36
N VAL A 80 18.32 -13.37 -9.13
CA VAL A 80 17.75 -12.38 -8.20
C VAL A 80 18.17 -12.67 -6.76
N TYR A 81 18.14 -11.65 -5.90
CA TYR A 81 18.30 -11.80 -4.46
C TYR A 81 16.95 -11.96 -3.75
N GLN A 82 15.92 -11.35 -4.31
CA GLN A 82 14.55 -11.35 -3.81
C GLN A 82 13.57 -11.21 -4.97
N VAL A 83 12.44 -11.91 -4.87
CA VAL A 83 11.26 -11.67 -5.70
C VAL A 83 10.01 -11.64 -4.85
N ASN A 84 9.13 -10.66 -5.06
CA ASN A 84 7.85 -10.59 -4.37
C ASN A 84 6.79 -11.35 -5.18
N LEU A 85 6.31 -12.47 -4.64
CA LEU A 85 5.24 -13.25 -5.26
C LEU A 85 3.89 -12.93 -4.63
N SER A 86 2.84 -12.91 -5.47
CA SER A 86 1.49 -12.59 -5.03
C SER A 86 0.44 -13.52 -5.63
N HIS A 87 -0.71 -13.55 -4.95
CA HIS A 87 -1.92 -14.17 -5.46
C HIS A 87 -3.12 -13.28 -5.13
N ARG A 88 -4.24 -13.52 -5.81
CA ARG A 88 -5.46 -12.72 -5.66
C ARG A 88 -6.52 -13.50 -4.92
N LEU A 89 -7.07 -12.88 -3.89
CA LEU A 89 -8.28 -13.33 -3.23
C LEU A 89 -9.47 -12.65 -3.90
N GLU A 90 -10.48 -13.42 -4.29
CA GLU A 90 -11.67 -12.95 -5.00
C GLU A 90 -12.94 -13.38 -4.28
N ALA A 91 -13.91 -12.48 -4.22
CA ALA A 91 -15.27 -12.76 -3.77
C ALA A 91 -16.31 -12.14 -4.71
N LYS A 92 -17.50 -12.72 -4.76
CA LYS A 92 -18.63 -12.10 -5.44
C LYS A 92 -19.31 -11.09 -4.52
N VAL A 93 -19.81 -10.00 -5.12
CA VAL A 93 -20.70 -9.05 -4.45
C VAL A 93 -22.13 -9.49 -4.71
N GLU A 94 -22.86 -9.84 -3.65
CA GLU A 94 -24.29 -10.09 -3.77
C GLU A 94 -25.01 -8.74 -4.00
N HIS A 95 -25.82 -8.66 -5.03
CA HIS A 95 -26.61 -7.50 -5.44
C HIS A 95 -25.82 -6.27 -5.98
N PRO A 96 -25.33 -6.31 -7.23
CA PRO A 96 -24.62 -5.18 -7.85
C PRO A 96 -25.53 -4.01 -8.30
N SER A 97 -26.84 -4.06 -8.02
CA SER A 97 -27.86 -3.17 -8.59
C SER A 97 -27.70 -1.67 -8.27
N ASP A 98 -26.88 -1.28 -7.27
CA ASP A 98 -26.77 0.13 -6.85
C ASP A 98 -25.48 0.81 -7.29
N GLY A 99 -24.77 0.24 -8.23
CA GLY A 99 -23.42 0.67 -8.61
C GLY A 99 -22.37 0.35 -7.51
N CYS A 100 -21.10 0.25 -7.89
CA CYS A 100 -20.03 -0.08 -6.94
C CYS A 100 -19.88 0.98 -5.83
N GLY A 101 -20.21 2.26 -6.09
CA GLY A 101 -19.94 3.39 -5.19
C GLY A 101 -20.80 3.43 -3.93
N GLY A 102 -22.11 3.12 -4.02
CA GLY A 102 -23.02 3.28 -2.87
C GLY A 102 -22.70 2.39 -1.66
N ARG A 103 -22.12 1.22 -1.90
CA ARG A 103 -21.75 0.25 -0.85
C ARG A 103 -20.27 0.30 -0.46
N ALA A 104 -19.44 0.86 -1.29
CA ALA A 104 -18.00 0.87 -1.10
C ALA A 104 -17.57 1.82 0.02
N TRP A 105 -18.27 2.94 0.22
CA TRP A 105 -17.92 3.91 1.25
C TRP A 105 -18.04 3.34 2.67
N PRO A 106 -19.13 2.68 3.08
CA PRO A 106 -19.22 2.04 4.40
C PRO A 106 -18.13 0.97 4.62
N LEU A 107 -17.75 0.23 3.57
CA LEU A 107 -16.64 -0.72 3.65
C LEU A 107 -15.32 0.00 3.92
N TYR A 108 -15.09 1.13 3.25
CA TYR A 108 -13.88 1.93 3.47
C TYR A 108 -13.83 2.54 4.87
N GLU A 109 -14.97 3.01 5.42
CA GLU A 109 -15.04 3.51 6.80
C GLU A 109 -14.65 2.42 7.80
N ARG A 110 -15.17 1.20 7.63
CA ARG A 110 -14.78 0.05 8.47
C ARG A 110 -13.29 -0.30 8.29
N LEU A 111 -12.80 -0.28 7.05
CA LEU A 111 -11.37 -0.54 6.79
C LEU A 111 -10.49 0.48 7.48
N ARG A 112 -10.84 1.77 7.45
CA ARG A 112 -10.13 2.84 8.16
C ARG A 112 -10.16 2.66 9.67
N ALA A 113 -11.27 2.21 10.21
CA ALA A 113 -11.41 1.98 11.65
C ALA A 113 -10.53 0.83 12.14
N VAL A 114 -10.48 -0.27 11.37
CA VAL A 114 -9.67 -1.47 11.69
C VAL A 114 -8.17 -1.25 11.41
N SER A 115 -7.85 -0.51 10.35
CA SER A 115 -6.48 -0.29 9.90
C SER A 115 -6.22 1.19 9.61
N PRO A 116 -6.09 2.03 10.65
CA PRO A 116 -5.73 3.44 10.49
C PRO A 116 -4.28 3.55 10.00
N VAL A 117 -4.12 4.09 8.79
CA VAL A 117 -2.82 4.21 8.11
C VAL A 117 -2.63 5.59 7.52
N PRO A 118 -1.36 6.04 7.30
CA PRO A 118 -1.09 7.39 6.80
C PRO A 118 -1.49 7.60 5.32
N HIS A 119 -1.58 6.54 4.52
CA HIS A 119 -1.85 6.60 3.09
C HIS A 119 -3.15 5.87 2.70
N GLY A 120 -4.19 6.04 3.53
CA GLY A 120 -5.52 5.56 3.18
C GLY A 120 -6.10 6.34 2.00
N ALA A 121 -6.79 5.65 1.08
CA ALA A 121 -7.41 6.27 -0.08
C ALA A 121 -8.71 5.57 -0.49
N TYR A 122 -9.69 6.36 -0.86
CA TYR A 122 -10.92 5.93 -1.51
C TYR A 122 -11.01 6.56 -2.89
N LEU A 123 -11.09 5.75 -3.93
CA LEU A 123 -11.21 6.22 -5.30
C LEU A 123 -12.42 5.55 -5.95
N ASP A 124 -13.41 6.34 -6.30
CA ASP A 124 -14.54 5.92 -7.13
C ASP A 124 -14.29 6.37 -8.57
N LEU A 125 -14.06 5.40 -9.44
CA LEU A 125 -13.75 5.62 -10.85
C LEU A 125 -14.92 5.21 -11.76
N GLY A 126 -16.11 5.05 -11.19
CA GLY A 126 -17.31 4.57 -11.88
C GLY A 126 -17.39 3.05 -11.88
N ASP A 127 -16.77 2.40 -12.87
CA ASP A 127 -16.79 0.93 -13.01
C ASP A 127 -15.88 0.20 -12.01
N VAL A 128 -14.97 0.93 -11.39
CA VAL A 128 -14.00 0.39 -10.41
C VAL A 128 -13.95 1.31 -9.20
N VAL A 129 -14.02 0.72 -8.00
CA VAL A 129 -13.79 1.43 -6.75
C VAL A 129 -12.59 0.83 -6.04
N VAL A 130 -11.67 1.69 -5.57
CA VAL A 130 -10.44 1.28 -4.89
C VAL A 130 -10.48 1.75 -3.45
N LEU A 131 -10.37 0.81 -2.51
CA LEU A 131 -10.34 1.03 -1.07
C LEU A 131 -8.95 0.66 -0.55
N SER A 132 -8.09 1.64 -0.35
CA SER A 132 -6.70 1.41 0.04
C SER A 132 -6.44 1.75 1.50
N ALA A 133 -5.81 0.81 2.22
CA ALA A 133 -5.25 0.99 3.56
C ALA A 133 -3.72 0.81 3.53
N SER A 134 -3.06 1.50 2.61
CA SER A 134 -1.60 1.40 2.46
C SER A 134 -0.85 2.10 3.59
N PRO A 135 0.10 1.42 4.26
CA PRO A 135 0.97 2.05 5.24
C PRO A 135 2.22 2.68 4.63
N GLU A 136 2.54 2.39 3.37
CA GLU A 136 3.86 2.62 2.79
C GLU A 136 3.88 3.78 1.80
N ARG A 137 4.70 4.81 2.08
CA ARG A 137 5.00 5.87 1.11
C ARG A 137 5.87 5.32 0.00
N PHE A 138 5.46 5.57 -1.26
CA PHE A 138 6.28 5.27 -2.41
C PHE A 138 7.27 6.41 -2.68
N LEU A 139 6.78 7.58 -3.09
CA LEU A 139 7.58 8.74 -3.44
C LEU A 139 6.93 10.02 -2.96
N ARG A 140 7.74 10.92 -2.39
CA ARG A 140 7.37 12.30 -2.13
C ARG A 140 8.35 13.22 -2.85
N LEU A 141 7.82 14.24 -3.50
CA LEU A 141 8.59 15.34 -4.08
C LEU A 141 8.10 16.66 -3.48
N ASP A 142 9.02 17.47 -2.98
CA ASP A 142 8.74 18.80 -2.43
C ASP A 142 9.86 19.76 -2.89
N GLY A 143 9.55 20.58 -3.88
CA GLY A 143 10.55 21.28 -4.65
C GLY A 143 11.47 20.31 -5.39
N GLU A 144 12.77 20.36 -5.12
CA GLU A 144 13.75 19.40 -5.66
C GLU A 144 13.97 18.20 -4.71
N ARG A 145 13.48 18.24 -3.49
CA ARG A 145 13.69 17.20 -2.49
C ARG A 145 12.80 15.99 -2.75
N VAL A 146 13.44 14.88 -3.02
CA VAL A 146 12.81 13.56 -3.14
C VAL A 146 12.95 12.79 -1.84
N GLU A 147 11.91 12.04 -1.46
CA GLU A 147 11.93 11.12 -0.32
C GLU A 147 11.17 9.84 -0.66
N THR A 148 11.70 8.71 -0.22
CA THR A 148 11.01 7.42 -0.21
C THR A 148 11.24 6.72 1.12
N ARG A 149 10.22 5.97 1.62
CA ARG A 149 10.26 5.39 2.97
C ARG A 149 9.82 3.92 2.96
N PRO A 150 10.71 3.00 2.58
CA PRO A 150 10.40 1.58 2.57
C PRO A 150 10.18 1.03 3.97
N ILE A 151 9.21 0.11 4.08
CA ILE A 151 8.91 -0.63 5.29
C ILE A 151 9.29 -2.09 5.07
N LYS A 152 10.16 -2.63 5.93
CA LYS A 152 10.45 -4.06 6.02
C LYS A 152 10.57 -4.45 7.49
N GLY A 153 9.91 -5.52 7.86
CA GLY A 153 9.78 -5.92 9.24
C GLY A 153 8.59 -5.26 9.95
N THR A 154 7.75 -6.11 10.51
CA THR A 154 6.55 -5.70 11.26
C THR A 154 6.38 -6.64 12.44
N ARG A 155 6.06 -6.08 13.60
CA ARG A 155 5.66 -6.85 14.80
C ARG A 155 4.37 -6.26 15.37
N PRO A 156 3.49 -7.08 15.93
CA PRO A 156 2.31 -6.58 16.64
C PRO A 156 2.74 -5.78 17.87
N ARG A 157 1.87 -4.88 18.33
CA ARG A 157 2.02 -4.23 19.64
C ARG A 157 1.83 -5.25 20.75
N GLY A 158 2.62 -5.16 21.80
CA GLY A 158 2.43 -5.96 23.02
C GLY A 158 1.16 -5.54 23.78
N LYS A 159 0.58 -6.47 24.51
CA LYS A 159 -0.60 -6.21 25.37
C LYS A 159 -0.18 -5.53 26.68
N THR A 160 1.04 -5.71 27.10
CA THR A 160 1.66 -5.06 28.27
C THR A 160 2.87 -4.24 27.84
N PRO A 161 3.32 -3.25 28.63
CA PRO A 161 4.52 -2.48 28.33
C PRO A 161 5.77 -3.35 28.09
N ASP A 162 5.94 -4.40 28.88
CA ASP A 162 7.10 -5.31 28.78
C ASP A 162 7.04 -6.15 27.50
N GLU A 163 5.85 -6.66 27.13
CA GLU A 163 5.65 -7.36 25.87
C GLU A 163 5.89 -6.42 24.68
N ASP A 164 5.41 -5.17 24.76
CA ASP A 164 5.57 -4.19 23.70
C ASP A 164 7.05 -3.82 23.48
N GLU A 165 7.81 -3.65 24.54
CA GLU A 165 9.26 -3.41 24.47
C GLU A 165 10.01 -4.65 23.93
N ALA A 166 9.58 -5.86 24.29
CA ALA A 166 10.13 -7.10 23.74
C ALA A 166 9.89 -7.20 22.22
N MET A 167 8.68 -6.87 21.74
CA MET A 167 8.35 -6.84 20.31
C MET A 167 9.18 -5.79 19.56
N ARG A 168 9.29 -4.61 20.13
CA ARG A 168 10.09 -3.49 19.61
C ARG A 168 11.58 -3.87 19.49
N THR A 169 12.16 -4.37 20.56
CA THR A 169 13.57 -4.77 20.61
C THR A 169 13.83 -5.96 19.69
N GLY A 170 12.94 -6.97 19.67
CA GLY A 170 13.03 -8.12 18.78
C GLY A 170 13.02 -7.72 17.31
N LEU A 171 12.22 -6.70 16.91
CA LEU A 171 12.22 -6.18 15.56
C LEU A 171 13.53 -5.46 15.22
N LEU A 172 14.01 -4.61 16.11
CA LEU A 172 15.25 -3.86 15.89
C LEU A 172 16.49 -4.78 15.77
N CYS A 173 16.51 -5.87 16.54
CA CYS A 173 17.61 -6.84 16.55
C CYS A 173 17.48 -7.95 15.49
N SER A 174 16.37 -8.00 14.73
CA SER A 174 16.16 -9.01 13.70
C SER A 174 17.14 -8.83 12.53
N GLU A 175 18.11 -9.72 12.41
CA GLU A 175 19.07 -9.71 11.31
C GLU A 175 18.39 -9.88 9.95
N LYS A 176 17.38 -10.76 9.86
CA LYS A 176 16.58 -10.97 8.63
C LYS A 176 15.88 -9.68 8.21
N ASP A 177 15.08 -9.05 9.08
CA ASP A 177 14.33 -7.84 8.76
C ASP A 177 15.26 -6.68 8.37
N ARG A 178 16.42 -6.56 9.03
CA ARG A 178 17.44 -5.56 8.69
C ARG A 178 18.11 -5.82 7.36
N ALA A 179 18.44 -7.07 7.04
CA ALA A 179 19.05 -7.44 5.75
C ALA A 179 18.07 -7.16 4.59
N GLU A 180 16.81 -7.54 4.73
CA GLU A 180 15.75 -7.24 3.74
C GLU A 180 15.55 -5.72 3.58
N ASN A 181 15.50 -4.98 4.69
CA ASN A 181 15.36 -3.51 4.65
C ASN A 181 16.55 -2.86 3.94
N LEU A 182 17.79 -3.28 4.27
CA LEU A 182 19.01 -2.76 3.64
C LEU A 182 19.03 -3.00 2.13
N MET A 183 18.62 -4.19 1.69
CA MET A 183 18.54 -4.53 0.26
C MET A 183 17.57 -3.61 -0.48
N ILE A 184 16.39 -3.33 0.11
CA ILE A 184 15.41 -2.42 -0.50
C ILE A 184 15.91 -0.98 -0.47
N VAL A 185 16.56 -0.53 0.59
CA VAL A 185 17.20 0.78 0.66
C VAL A 185 18.21 0.94 -0.48
N ASP A 186 19.04 -0.06 -0.75
CA ASP A 186 20.04 0.01 -1.83
C ASP A 186 19.38 0.04 -3.22
N LEU A 187 18.32 -0.75 -3.42
CA LEU A 187 17.51 -0.71 -4.64
C LEU A 187 16.90 0.68 -4.87
N LEU A 188 16.34 1.31 -3.84
CA LEU A 188 15.75 2.64 -3.93
C LEU A 188 16.81 3.73 -4.12
N ARG A 189 18.00 3.59 -3.54
CA ARG A 189 19.15 4.45 -3.83
C ARG A 189 19.53 4.39 -5.31
N ASN A 190 19.52 3.18 -5.89
CA ASN A 190 19.77 2.99 -7.32
C ASN A 190 18.69 3.68 -8.17
N ASP A 191 17.40 3.53 -7.81
CA ASP A 191 16.30 4.17 -8.53
C ASP A 191 16.40 5.71 -8.48
N LEU A 192 16.62 6.28 -7.30
CA LEU A 192 16.80 7.73 -7.15
C LEU A 192 18.06 8.22 -7.85
N GLY A 193 19.12 7.41 -7.88
CA GLY A 193 20.38 7.74 -8.57
C GLY A 193 20.23 7.98 -10.07
N LYS A 194 19.17 7.45 -10.70
CA LYS A 194 18.88 7.66 -12.13
C LYS A 194 18.41 9.09 -12.43
N VAL A 195 17.80 9.78 -11.47
CA VAL A 195 17.10 11.07 -11.65
C VAL A 195 17.58 12.16 -10.70
N CYS A 196 18.22 11.83 -9.60
CA CYS A 196 18.74 12.80 -8.66
C CYS A 196 20.15 13.30 -9.07
N ARG A 197 20.56 14.43 -8.53
CA ARG A 197 21.91 14.99 -8.67
C ARG A 197 22.94 14.00 -8.13
N VAL A 198 24.07 13.85 -8.83
CA VAL A 198 25.16 12.99 -8.39
C VAL A 198 25.62 13.41 -6.98
N GLY A 199 25.71 12.44 -6.09
CA GLY A 199 26.13 12.66 -4.70
C GLY A 199 25.06 13.26 -3.80
N SER A 200 23.79 13.48 -4.26
CA SER A 200 22.70 13.97 -3.40
C SER A 200 21.91 12.86 -2.71
N VAL A 201 21.97 11.64 -3.23
CA VAL A 201 21.24 10.51 -2.62
C VAL A 201 21.84 10.16 -1.26
N ARG A 202 21.02 10.18 -0.22
CA ARG A 202 21.38 9.94 1.19
C ARG A 202 20.40 8.99 1.85
N VAL A 203 20.84 8.39 2.94
CA VAL A 203 20.01 7.58 3.85
C VAL A 203 20.07 8.25 5.23
N PRO A 204 19.28 9.30 5.49
CA PRO A 204 19.32 10.02 6.75
C PRO A 204 18.87 9.17 7.94
N GLU A 205 18.04 8.15 7.69
CA GLU A 205 17.59 7.21 8.71
C GLU A 205 17.60 5.79 8.14
N LEU A 206 18.32 4.92 8.82
CA LEU A 206 18.40 3.49 8.49
C LEU A 206 17.91 2.70 9.71
N PHE A 207 16.92 1.81 9.50
CA PHE A 207 16.31 0.98 10.53
C PHE A 207 15.62 1.77 11.66
N GLY A 208 14.95 2.88 11.34
CA GLY A 208 14.09 3.59 12.27
C GLY A 208 12.90 2.74 12.69
N LEU A 209 12.48 2.85 13.95
CA LEU A 209 11.28 2.19 14.45
C LEU A 209 10.12 3.16 14.53
N GLU A 210 9.02 2.80 13.89
CA GLU A 210 7.77 3.56 13.94
C GLU A 210 6.65 2.74 14.59
N GLY A 211 6.06 3.30 15.65
CA GLY A 211 4.93 2.72 16.36
C GLY A 211 3.61 3.24 15.83
N TYR A 212 2.74 2.33 15.40
CA TYR A 212 1.34 2.59 15.09
C TYR A 212 0.44 1.98 16.17
N SER A 213 -0.86 2.19 16.09
CA SER A 213 -1.79 1.70 17.11
C SER A 213 -1.75 0.18 17.30
N SER A 214 -1.49 -0.58 16.24
CA SER A 214 -1.55 -2.05 16.24
C SER A 214 -0.20 -2.72 15.98
N VAL A 215 0.80 -2.00 15.44
CA VAL A 215 2.06 -2.60 14.99
C VAL A 215 3.25 -1.68 15.20
N TRP A 216 4.45 -2.30 15.27
CA TRP A 216 5.74 -1.69 15.07
C TRP A 216 6.23 -1.96 13.65
N HIS A 217 6.77 -0.95 12.98
CA HIS A 217 7.42 -1.07 11.67
C HIS A 217 8.89 -0.69 11.75
N LEU A 218 9.71 -1.43 10.99
CA LEU A 218 11.10 -1.06 10.72
C LEU A 218 11.12 -0.28 9.39
N VAL A 219 11.42 1.01 9.47
CA VAL A 219 11.35 1.96 8.35
C VAL A 219 12.71 2.56 8.10
N SER A 220 13.09 2.72 6.84
CA SER A 220 14.25 3.51 6.47
C SER A 220 13.82 4.70 5.62
N THR A 221 14.63 5.74 5.59
CA THR A 221 14.37 6.94 4.78
C THR A 221 15.50 7.13 3.78
N VAL A 222 15.16 7.20 2.49
CA VAL A 222 16.09 7.53 1.43
C VAL A 222 15.68 8.87 0.81
N THR A 223 16.61 9.78 0.68
CA THR A 223 16.37 11.13 0.12
C THR A 223 17.33 11.41 -1.04
N GLY A 224 16.95 12.36 -1.90
CA GLY A 224 17.78 12.87 -2.97
C GLY A 224 17.30 14.26 -3.41
N GLU A 225 18.09 14.90 -4.28
CA GLU A 225 17.72 16.15 -4.94
C GLU A 225 17.48 15.86 -6.42
N LEU A 226 16.24 16.03 -6.88
CA LEU A 226 15.86 15.85 -8.28
C LEU A 226 16.67 16.81 -9.16
N ARG A 227 17.12 16.35 -10.32
CA ARG A 227 17.78 17.24 -11.27
C ARG A 227 16.81 18.29 -11.78
N PRO A 228 17.24 19.55 -11.96
CA PRO A 228 16.34 20.68 -12.25
C PRO A 228 15.59 20.56 -13.58
N GLU A 229 16.12 19.80 -14.52
CA GLU A 229 15.50 19.54 -15.83
C GLU A 229 14.43 18.44 -15.78
N LEU A 230 14.25 17.75 -14.63
CA LEU A 230 13.32 16.64 -14.44
C LEU A 230 12.16 17.05 -13.55
N GLY A 231 11.01 16.38 -13.75
CA GLY A 231 9.80 16.62 -12.98
C GLY A 231 9.29 15.36 -12.25
N ALA A 232 8.13 15.52 -11.59
CA ALA A 232 7.47 14.45 -10.83
C ALA A 232 7.20 13.19 -11.69
N VAL A 233 6.87 13.37 -12.97
CA VAL A 233 6.60 12.25 -13.89
C VAL A 233 7.88 11.48 -14.22
N ASP A 234 9.02 12.19 -14.37
CA ASP A 234 10.31 11.54 -14.62
C ASP A 234 10.77 10.76 -13.40
N LEU A 235 10.57 11.32 -12.19
CA LEU A 235 10.83 10.63 -10.94
C LEU A 235 9.98 9.34 -10.84
N LEU A 236 8.68 9.44 -11.13
CA LEU A 236 7.79 8.28 -11.10
C LEU A 236 8.23 7.21 -12.09
N LYS A 237 8.55 7.58 -13.33
CA LYS A 237 9.02 6.64 -14.37
C LYS A 237 10.32 5.94 -13.97
N ALA A 238 11.26 6.63 -13.32
CA ALA A 238 12.54 6.06 -12.92
C ALA A 238 12.43 5.04 -11.78
N CYS A 239 11.45 5.24 -10.87
CA CYS A 239 11.31 4.45 -9.67
C CYS A 239 10.22 3.37 -9.77
N PHE A 240 9.23 3.54 -10.66
CA PHE A 240 8.10 2.62 -10.80
C PHE A 240 8.49 1.33 -11.55
N PRO A 241 7.91 0.17 -11.14
CA PRO A 241 7.19 -0.06 -9.91
C PRO A 241 8.08 -0.03 -8.66
N GLY A 242 7.46 0.09 -7.47
CA GLY A 242 8.19 0.16 -6.19
C GLY A 242 9.09 -1.05 -5.95
N GLY A 243 10.32 -0.81 -5.50
CA GLY A 243 11.29 -1.88 -5.22
C GLY A 243 10.85 -2.85 -4.13
N SER A 244 10.16 -2.33 -3.10
CA SER A 244 9.68 -3.14 -1.95
C SER A 244 8.64 -4.20 -2.31
N VAL A 245 7.98 -4.05 -3.48
CA VAL A 245 6.91 -4.94 -3.97
C VAL A 245 7.26 -5.67 -5.28
N THR A 246 8.49 -5.54 -5.77
CA THR A 246 9.00 -6.25 -6.95
C THR A 246 10.11 -7.22 -6.57
N GLY A 247 11.31 -6.74 -6.38
CA GLY A 247 12.48 -7.53 -6.02
C GLY A 247 13.77 -6.91 -6.54
N CYS A 248 14.86 -7.60 -6.35
CA CYS A 248 16.20 -7.11 -6.67
C CYS A 248 17.03 -8.19 -7.38
N PRO A 249 17.62 -7.90 -8.57
CA PRO A 249 17.48 -6.70 -9.41
C PRO A 249 16.06 -6.55 -9.98
N LYS A 250 15.54 -5.31 -10.05
CA LYS A 250 14.13 -5.02 -10.34
C LYS A 250 13.63 -5.62 -11.66
N ILE A 251 14.34 -5.41 -12.77
CA ILE A 251 13.90 -5.87 -14.09
C ILE A 251 13.78 -7.39 -14.11
N ARG A 252 14.80 -8.08 -13.64
CA ARG A 252 14.78 -9.54 -13.59
C ARG A 252 13.70 -10.09 -12.67
N ALA A 253 13.50 -9.46 -11.54
CA ALA A 253 12.39 -9.81 -10.63
C ALA A 253 11.01 -9.65 -11.31
N MET A 254 10.82 -8.59 -12.11
CA MET A 254 9.57 -8.39 -12.86
C MET A 254 9.35 -9.46 -13.93
N GLU A 255 10.40 -9.91 -14.63
CA GLU A 255 10.32 -11.02 -15.59
C GLU A 255 9.88 -12.33 -14.89
N ILE A 256 10.48 -12.64 -13.76
CA ILE A 256 10.13 -13.83 -12.95
C ILE A 256 8.69 -13.72 -12.41
N ILE A 257 8.25 -12.55 -11.98
CA ILE A 257 6.87 -12.31 -11.55
C ILE A 257 5.88 -12.59 -12.70
N GLU A 258 6.15 -12.07 -13.91
CA GLU A 258 5.29 -12.29 -15.08
C GLU A 258 5.23 -13.77 -15.48
N GLU A 259 6.29 -14.54 -15.22
CA GLU A 259 6.35 -15.99 -15.47
C GLU A 259 5.56 -16.79 -14.43
N LEU A 260 5.71 -16.44 -13.13
CA LEU A 260 5.20 -17.27 -12.04
C LEU A 260 3.78 -16.88 -11.57
N GLU A 261 3.34 -15.64 -11.79
CA GLU A 261 2.00 -15.19 -11.42
C GLU A 261 1.01 -15.43 -12.57
N PRO A 262 -0.10 -16.18 -12.35
CA PRO A 262 -1.05 -16.49 -13.43
C PRO A 262 -1.90 -15.31 -13.87
N LEU A 263 -1.94 -14.23 -13.08
CA LEU A 263 -2.72 -13.03 -13.37
C LEU A 263 -1.89 -11.76 -13.22
N ARG A 264 -2.13 -10.80 -14.10
CA ARG A 264 -1.55 -9.46 -13.97
C ARG A 264 -2.05 -8.77 -12.71
N ARG A 265 -1.15 -8.03 -12.06
CA ARG A 265 -1.40 -7.38 -10.76
C ARG A 265 -2.45 -6.26 -10.81
N GLY A 266 -2.63 -5.59 -11.96
CA GLY A 266 -3.55 -4.47 -12.09
C GLY A 266 -3.20 -3.33 -11.15
N VAL A 267 -4.12 -2.98 -10.24
CA VAL A 267 -3.93 -1.89 -9.26
C VAL A 267 -2.89 -2.23 -8.20
N TYR A 268 -2.77 -3.51 -7.83
CA TYR A 268 -1.84 -3.97 -6.81
C TYR A 268 -0.38 -3.69 -7.19
N CYS A 269 0.41 -3.22 -6.23
CA CYS A 269 1.80 -2.74 -6.42
C CYS A 269 1.93 -1.51 -7.32
N GLY A 270 0.83 -0.86 -7.68
CA GLY A 270 0.79 0.43 -8.32
C GLY A 270 1.10 1.57 -7.36
N ALA A 271 0.71 2.79 -7.74
CA ALA A 271 0.86 3.97 -6.91
C ALA A 271 -0.45 4.77 -6.85
N ILE A 272 -0.85 5.19 -5.66
CA ILE A 272 -1.96 6.12 -5.44
C ILE A 272 -1.40 7.38 -4.79
N GLY A 273 -1.83 8.54 -5.27
CA GLY A 273 -1.41 9.81 -4.69
C GLY A 273 -1.84 11.00 -5.54
N TYR A 274 -1.10 12.10 -5.41
CA TYR A 274 -1.39 13.32 -6.14
C TYR A 274 -0.12 13.97 -6.69
N LEU A 275 -0.30 14.67 -7.80
CA LEU A 275 0.63 15.65 -8.34
C LEU A 275 -0.07 17.02 -8.27
N SER A 276 0.52 17.92 -7.50
CA SER A 276 -0.04 19.26 -7.32
C SER A 276 0.47 20.22 -8.40
N PHE A 277 -0.32 21.24 -8.71
CA PHE A 277 0.11 22.36 -9.55
C PHE A 277 1.26 23.18 -8.95
N THR A 278 1.55 23.01 -7.66
CA THR A 278 2.74 23.59 -7.01
C THR A 278 4.02 22.80 -7.25
N GLY A 279 3.95 21.69 -8.00
CA GLY A 279 5.07 20.78 -8.27
C GLY A 279 5.32 19.75 -7.17
N THR A 280 4.51 19.73 -6.10
CA THR A 280 4.62 18.72 -5.06
C THR A 280 3.92 17.42 -5.50
N MET A 281 4.47 16.27 -5.08
CA MET A 281 3.89 14.94 -5.26
C MET A 281 4.00 14.16 -3.95
N ASP A 282 2.98 13.40 -3.61
CA ASP A 282 3.06 12.36 -2.58
C ASP A 282 2.25 11.15 -3.04
N THR A 283 2.89 9.98 -3.06
CA THR A 283 2.32 8.73 -3.54
C THR A 283 2.61 7.58 -2.58
N SER A 284 1.69 6.63 -2.51
CA SER A 284 1.83 5.40 -1.73
C SER A 284 1.92 4.17 -2.63
N ILE A 285 2.53 3.10 -2.14
CA ILE A 285 2.46 1.78 -2.76
C ILE A 285 1.06 1.22 -2.58
N VAL A 286 0.46 0.67 -3.64
CA VAL A 286 -0.88 0.07 -3.56
C VAL A 286 -0.79 -1.35 -3.04
N ILE A 287 -0.88 -1.47 -1.72
CA ILE A 287 -0.96 -2.73 -0.96
C ILE A 287 -2.08 -2.62 0.07
N ARG A 288 -2.53 -3.74 0.62
CA ARG A 288 -3.67 -3.78 1.55
C ARG A 288 -4.89 -3.06 0.99
N THR A 289 -5.17 -3.33 -0.28
CA THR A 289 -6.13 -2.58 -1.08
C THR A 289 -7.17 -3.54 -1.64
N LEU A 290 -8.43 -3.23 -1.36
CA LEU A 290 -9.58 -3.90 -1.95
C LEU A 290 -9.99 -3.15 -3.22
N VAL A 291 -10.29 -3.89 -4.26
CA VAL A 291 -10.81 -3.36 -5.52
C VAL A 291 -12.17 -3.98 -5.79
N LEU A 292 -13.17 -3.14 -6.01
CA LEU A 292 -14.50 -3.55 -6.45
C LEU A 292 -14.61 -3.27 -7.95
N SER A 293 -15.02 -4.26 -8.72
CA SER A 293 -15.23 -4.12 -10.17
C SER A 293 -16.36 -5.06 -10.61
N GLY A 294 -17.42 -4.47 -11.15
CA GLY A 294 -18.63 -5.20 -11.50
C GLY A 294 -19.23 -5.92 -10.29
N ASP A 295 -19.38 -7.24 -10.40
CA ASP A 295 -19.91 -8.12 -9.34
C ASP A 295 -18.82 -8.75 -8.47
N ARG A 296 -17.59 -8.24 -8.48
CA ARG A 296 -16.45 -8.85 -7.81
C ARG A 296 -15.70 -7.90 -6.89
N MET A 297 -15.19 -8.48 -5.82
CA MET A 297 -14.19 -7.90 -4.93
C MET A 297 -12.86 -8.62 -5.15
N HIS A 298 -11.79 -7.86 -5.24
CA HIS A 298 -10.42 -8.37 -5.43
C HIS A 298 -9.51 -7.83 -4.33
N LEU A 299 -8.84 -8.71 -3.62
CA LEU A 299 -7.80 -8.39 -2.66
C LEU A 299 -6.53 -9.16 -3.03
N GLN A 300 -5.52 -8.47 -3.55
CA GLN A 300 -4.25 -9.11 -3.86
C GLN A 300 -3.30 -9.02 -2.69
N VAL A 301 -2.65 -10.13 -2.40
CA VAL A 301 -1.73 -10.30 -1.28
C VAL A 301 -0.44 -10.96 -1.76
N GLY A 302 0.68 -10.64 -1.13
CA GLY A 302 1.97 -11.17 -1.55
C GLY A 302 3.04 -11.08 -0.47
N GLY A 303 4.12 -11.81 -0.69
CA GLY A 303 5.28 -11.90 0.18
C GLY A 303 6.59 -11.81 -0.60
N ALA A 304 7.66 -11.43 0.08
CA ALA A 304 9.00 -11.36 -0.48
C ALA A 304 9.72 -12.69 -0.26
N VAL A 305 10.02 -13.41 -1.33
CA VAL A 305 10.76 -14.66 -1.30
C VAL A 305 12.27 -14.35 -1.37
N VAL A 306 13.01 -14.88 -0.42
CA VAL A 306 14.48 -14.83 -0.31
C VAL A 306 15.06 -16.25 -0.18
N ALA A 307 16.37 -16.40 -0.17
CA ALA A 307 17.04 -17.70 -0.11
C ALA A 307 16.55 -18.58 1.06
N ASP A 308 16.38 -17.97 2.24
CA ASP A 308 15.99 -18.67 3.46
C ASP A 308 14.47 -18.80 3.64
N SER A 309 13.66 -18.34 2.66
CA SER A 309 12.21 -18.45 2.71
C SER A 309 11.74 -19.91 2.78
N ASP A 310 10.80 -20.18 3.70
CA ASP A 310 10.06 -21.41 3.76
C ASP A 310 8.71 -21.26 3.04
N PRO A 311 8.40 -22.07 2.03
CA PRO A 311 7.19 -21.91 1.21
C PRO A 311 5.88 -21.82 2.01
N GLU A 312 5.74 -22.63 3.07
CA GLU A 312 4.56 -22.65 3.92
C GLU A 312 4.43 -21.35 4.72
N SER A 313 5.53 -20.88 5.27
CA SER A 313 5.60 -19.62 6.02
C SER A 313 5.28 -18.42 5.13
N GLU A 314 5.79 -18.40 3.89
CA GLU A 314 5.50 -17.34 2.93
C GLU A 314 4.01 -17.31 2.55
N TYR A 315 3.39 -18.47 2.31
CA TYR A 315 1.95 -18.53 2.04
C TYR A 315 1.13 -18.01 3.23
N ALA A 316 1.45 -18.45 4.44
CA ALA A 316 0.78 -18.01 5.65
C ALA A 316 0.94 -16.48 5.86
N GLU A 317 2.11 -15.91 5.52
CA GLU A 317 2.38 -14.47 5.59
C GLU A 317 1.50 -13.69 4.61
N THR A 318 1.29 -14.19 3.38
CA THR A 318 0.40 -13.50 2.42
C THR A 318 -1.02 -13.40 2.96
N LEU A 319 -1.55 -14.47 3.54
CA LEU A 319 -2.90 -14.48 4.14
C LEU A 319 -2.97 -13.54 5.36
N ALA A 320 -1.93 -13.52 6.20
CA ALA A 320 -1.86 -12.62 7.34
C ALA A 320 -1.89 -11.14 6.92
N LYS A 321 -1.26 -10.79 5.80
CA LYS A 321 -1.30 -9.43 5.22
C LYS A 321 -2.69 -9.02 4.72
N GLY A 322 -3.50 -9.98 4.26
CA GLY A 322 -4.90 -9.74 3.86
C GLY A 322 -5.89 -9.63 5.02
N ARG A 323 -5.52 -10.16 6.18
CA ARG A 323 -6.44 -10.35 7.32
C ARG A 323 -7.15 -9.09 7.79
N ALA A 324 -6.45 -7.95 7.85
CA ALA A 324 -7.06 -6.70 8.28
C ALA A 324 -8.19 -6.25 7.33
N VAL A 325 -8.01 -6.43 6.02
CA VAL A 325 -9.04 -6.12 5.02
C VAL A 325 -10.21 -7.10 5.13
N LEU A 326 -9.93 -8.41 5.23
CA LEU A 326 -10.96 -9.43 5.39
C LEU A 326 -11.78 -9.21 6.66
N ASN A 327 -11.14 -8.91 7.77
CA ASN A 327 -11.83 -8.61 9.04
C ASN A 327 -12.72 -7.36 8.93
N ALA A 328 -12.27 -6.31 8.25
CA ALA A 328 -13.09 -5.11 8.03
C ALA A 328 -14.36 -5.41 7.20
N LEU A 329 -14.31 -6.42 6.35
CA LEU A 329 -15.45 -6.89 5.55
C LEU A 329 -16.34 -7.90 6.30
N GLY A 330 -15.91 -8.41 7.46
CA GLY A 330 -16.53 -9.59 8.07
C GLY A 330 -16.43 -10.83 7.18
N ALA A 331 -15.41 -10.89 6.34
CA ALA A 331 -15.28 -11.89 5.28
C ALA A 331 -14.66 -13.20 5.78
N GLU A 332 -15.08 -14.30 5.17
CA GLU A 332 -14.48 -15.62 5.33
C GLU A 332 -13.50 -15.90 4.20
N LEU A 333 -12.45 -16.65 4.50
CA LEU A 333 -11.53 -17.20 3.51
C LEU A 333 -11.85 -18.68 3.30
N GLU A 334 -12.18 -19.05 2.06
CA GLU A 334 -12.34 -20.45 1.69
C GLU A 334 -10.96 -21.07 1.39
N GLU A 335 -10.62 -22.12 2.12
CA GLU A 335 -9.46 -22.97 1.79
C GLU A 335 -9.78 -23.89 0.60
N TRP A 336 -8.75 -24.13 -0.25
CA TRP A 336 -8.84 -25.06 -1.38
C TRP A 336 -8.50 -26.48 -0.95
#